data_7de43ad36d1b027e56269b87be783e29
#
_entry.id   7de43ad36d1b027e56269b87be783e29
#
_cell.length_a   1.000
_cell.length_b   1.000
_cell.length_c   1.000
_cell.angle_alpha   90.00
_cell.angle_beta   90.00
_cell.angle_gamma   90.00
#
_symmetry.space_group_name_H-M   'P 1'
#
loop_
_entity.id
_entity.type
_entity.pdbx_description
1 polymer ?
#
loop_
_entity_poly.entity_id
_entity_poly.type
_entity_poly.pdbx_seq_one_letter_code
_entity_poly.pdbx_strand_id
1 'polypeptide(L)'
;MKNPKNTVWRIALFLLTVVCGLLMADRGENEFPVFACSEALSGESGSTGLLLQQNMLEVVPLLGYGIVEQQGTQNPEEDETTCRTLTTEDLISEELLLPQPEETQQTALIPESVEATAGTALSNFRPAVQQVQIDRTQLADYETLVRNFYAIDANTMAGSDQLSVEKLLGMDMTLPQEGDGPQILIYHTHSQEAFADSVPGDVNTGIVGVGECLTKILTEQYGYRVLHHTGQYDVETRDNAYSRALPAVEQILAENPSIQVIIDLHRDEVAEETKLVTDIQGRPTARFMFFNGLSRTRKTGDIDYLANENQEANLAFSFQMQLKAAEYYPGLTRRIYLKGYRYNMHLRPRTLLVELGAQNNTVEEAINACDPLAHILDMVLKGE
;
A
#
# COMPACT_ATOMS: atom_id res chain seq x y z
N MET A 1 26.12 -21.19 42.02
CA MET A 1 26.52 -22.35 41.20
C MET A 1 25.25 -23.14 40.92
N LYS A 2 24.73 -23.07 39.69
CA LYS A 2 23.53 -23.84 39.30
C LYS A 2 23.87 -25.33 39.18
N ASN A 3 23.05 -26.22 39.74
CA ASN A 3 23.29 -27.64 39.83
C ASN A 3 23.14 -28.27 38.42
N PRO A 4 24.20 -28.81 37.80
CA PRO A 4 24.16 -29.31 36.41
C PRO A 4 23.20 -30.52 36.21
N LYS A 5 22.83 -31.21 37.31
CA LYS A 5 21.88 -32.33 37.26
C LYS A 5 20.47 -31.88 36.91
N ASN A 6 20.03 -30.68 37.31
CA ASN A 6 18.70 -30.16 36.99
C ASN A 6 18.58 -29.78 35.49
N THR A 7 19.64 -29.34 34.87
CA THR A 7 19.63 -28.97 33.43
C THR A 7 19.50 -30.22 32.56
N VAL A 8 20.22 -31.29 32.88
CA VAL A 8 20.17 -32.57 32.12
C VAL A 8 18.78 -33.21 32.24
N TRP A 9 18.16 -33.20 33.42
CA TRP A 9 16.81 -33.73 33.60
C TRP A 9 15.76 -32.94 32.85
N ARG A 10 15.88 -31.62 32.78
CA ARG A 10 14.96 -30.75 32.03
C ARG A 10 15.07 -30.98 30.52
N ILE A 11 16.29 -31.15 30.01
CA ILE A 11 16.50 -31.49 28.60
C ILE A 11 15.96 -32.87 28.26
N ALA A 12 16.15 -33.86 29.14
CA ALA A 12 15.61 -35.21 28.96
C ALA A 12 14.09 -35.26 28.99
N LEU A 13 13.45 -34.50 29.87
CA LEU A 13 12.00 -34.40 29.96
C LEU A 13 11.42 -33.69 28.73
N PHE A 14 12.10 -32.67 28.23
CA PHE A 14 11.71 -31.95 27.03
C PHE A 14 11.81 -32.86 25.78
N LEU A 15 12.90 -33.59 25.60
CA LEU A 15 13.04 -34.56 24.52
C LEU A 15 11.98 -35.66 24.59
N LEU A 16 11.61 -36.12 25.76
CA LEU A 16 10.57 -37.13 25.96
C LEU A 16 9.19 -36.57 25.53
N THR A 17 8.87 -35.32 25.87
CA THR A 17 7.62 -34.66 25.46
C THR A 17 7.54 -34.46 23.96
N VAL A 18 8.64 -34.08 23.31
CA VAL A 18 8.70 -33.93 21.84
C VAL A 18 8.51 -35.29 21.15
N VAL A 19 9.17 -36.35 21.63
CA VAL A 19 9.03 -37.71 21.06
C VAL A 19 7.61 -38.23 21.26
N CYS A 20 7.00 -38.03 22.42
CA CYS A 20 5.60 -38.42 22.69
C CYS A 20 4.64 -37.66 21.77
N GLY A 21 4.89 -36.35 21.53
CA GLY A 21 4.09 -35.53 20.62
C GLY A 21 4.16 -36.01 19.17
N LEU A 22 5.34 -36.34 18.70
CA LEU A 22 5.53 -36.90 17.35
C LEU A 22 4.84 -38.28 17.19
N LEU A 23 4.84 -39.11 18.24
CA LEU A 23 4.17 -40.42 18.22
C LEU A 23 2.62 -40.30 18.30
N MET A 24 2.09 -39.23 18.90
CA MET A 24 0.65 -38.97 18.96
C MET A 24 0.14 -38.31 17.68
N ALA A 25 0.92 -37.42 17.06
CA ALA A 25 0.60 -36.84 15.75
C ALA A 25 0.45 -37.92 14.66
N ASP A 26 1.24 -38.99 14.70
CA ASP A 26 1.13 -40.13 13.80
C ASP A 26 -0.15 -40.96 14.00
N ARG A 27 -0.88 -40.78 15.10
CA ARG A 27 -2.15 -41.45 15.43
C ARG A 27 -3.40 -40.63 15.17
N GLY A 28 -3.27 -39.40 14.67
CA GLY A 28 -4.41 -38.53 14.35
C GLY A 28 -5.16 -37.95 15.55
N GLU A 29 -4.55 -37.94 16.74
CA GLU A 29 -5.12 -37.29 17.93
C GLU A 29 -4.68 -35.83 18.00
N ASN A 30 -5.62 -34.92 17.76
CA ASN A 30 -5.37 -33.48 17.57
C ASN A 30 -5.25 -32.64 18.84
N GLU A 31 -5.11 -33.26 20.03
CA GLU A 31 -4.97 -32.48 21.27
C GLU A 31 -3.60 -32.67 21.92
N PHE A 32 -2.65 -31.88 21.49
CA PHE A 32 -1.37 -31.75 22.17
C PHE A 32 -1.43 -30.57 23.16
N PRO A 33 -1.17 -30.78 24.47
CA PRO A 33 -1.19 -29.65 25.41
C PRO A 33 0.09 -28.80 25.25
N VAL A 34 0.07 -27.86 24.32
CA VAL A 34 1.13 -26.83 24.14
C VAL A 34 1.30 -26.00 25.42
N PHE A 35 0.26 -25.92 26.26
CA PHE A 35 0.28 -25.23 27.54
C PHE A 35 1.34 -25.76 28.53
N ALA A 36 1.63 -27.05 28.51
CA ALA A 36 2.62 -27.62 29.42
C ALA A 36 4.07 -27.18 29.13
N CYS A 37 4.37 -26.78 27.91
CA CYS A 37 5.70 -26.27 27.53
C CYS A 37 5.90 -24.79 27.85
N SER A 38 4.84 -23.97 27.78
CA SER A 38 4.93 -22.54 28.12
C SER A 38 5.14 -22.29 29.59
N GLU A 39 4.49 -23.03 30.48
CA GLU A 39 4.67 -22.90 31.94
C GLU A 39 6.06 -23.36 32.41
N ALA A 40 6.64 -24.36 31.76
CA ALA A 40 7.99 -24.83 32.12
C ALA A 40 9.09 -23.83 31.73
N LEU A 41 8.83 -22.94 30.75
CA LEU A 41 9.77 -21.93 30.25
C LEU A 41 9.56 -20.55 30.90
N SER A 42 8.35 -20.25 31.43
CA SER A 42 8.01 -18.96 32.05
C SER A 42 8.62 -18.72 33.44
N GLY A 43 9.30 -19.69 34.01
CA GLY A 43 9.95 -19.57 35.32
C GLY A 43 11.29 -18.83 35.34
N GLU A 44 11.83 -18.37 34.22
CA GLU A 44 13.06 -17.58 34.19
C GLU A 44 12.83 -16.27 33.38
N SER A 45 12.78 -15.16 34.10
CA SER A 45 12.78 -13.83 33.51
C SER A 45 14.11 -13.55 32.80
N GLY A 46 14.08 -13.26 31.52
CA GLY A 46 15.23 -12.73 30.81
C GLY A 46 15.43 -13.28 29.40
N SER A 47 16.24 -12.58 28.64
CA SER A 47 16.59 -12.75 27.22
C SER A 47 16.94 -14.18 26.74
N THR A 48 17.21 -15.10 27.64
CA THR A 48 17.55 -16.51 27.35
C THR A 48 16.33 -17.33 26.90
N GLY A 49 15.13 -17.02 27.38
CA GLY A 49 13.89 -17.71 26.95
C GLY A 49 13.51 -17.39 25.51
N LEU A 50 13.63 -16.13 25.14
CA LEU A 50 13.31 -15.64 23.78
C LEU A 50 14.29 -16.20 22.73
N LEU A 51 15.59 -16.28 23.07
CA LEU A 51 16.63 -16.86 22.21
C LEU A 51 16.47 -18.36 22.00
N LEU A 52 15.99 -19.09 23.00
CA LEU A 52 15.67 -20.52 22.87
C LEU A 52 14.43 -20.75 22.01
N GLN A 53 13.43 -19.88 22.10
CA GLN A 53 12.22 -19.94 21.29
C GLN A 53 12.53 -19.60 19.82
N GLN A 54 13.34 -18.58 19.54
CA GLN A 54 13.79 -18.25 18.18
C GLN A 54 14.63 -19.37 17.55
N ASN A 55 15.59 -19.92 18.28
CA ASN A 55 16.42 -21.03 17.77
C ASN A 55 15.64 -22.33 17.54
N MET A 56 14.54 -22.55 18.27
CA MET A 56 13.68 -23.71 18.05
C MET A 56 12.82 -23.59 16.79
N LEU A 57 12.35 -22.38 16.47
CA LEU A 57 11.61 -22.11 15.21
C LEU A 57 12.48 -22.31 13.97
N GLU A 58 13.81 -22.10 14.10
CA GLU A 58 14.77 -22.34 13.00
C GLU A 58 15.09 -23.83 12.79
N VAL A 59 15.02 -24.65 13.84
CA VAL A 59 15.42 -26.07 13.80
C VAL A 59 14.25 -27.00 13.45
N VAL A 60 13.01 -26.58 13.68
CA VAL A 60 11.81 -27.40 13.42
C VAL A 60 10.76 -26.61 12.64
N PRO A 61 10.88 -26.53 11.31
CA PRO A 61 9.96 -25.75 10.47
C PRO A 61 8.47 -26.08 10.67
N LEU A 62 8.13 -27.34 10.99
CA LEU A 62 6.78 -27.79 11.28
C LEU A 62 6.20 -27.20 12.59
N LEU A 63 7.05 -26.90 13.57
CA LEU A 63 6.62 -26.22 14.81
C LEU A 63 6.30 -24.74 14.56
N GLY A 64 7.04 -24.09 13.65
CA GLY A 64 6.73 -22.73 13.19
C GLY A 64 5.37 -22.65 12.51
N TYR A 65 5.04 -23.62 11.67
CA TYR A 65 3.76 -23.71 10.96
C TYR A 65 2.57 -23.88 11.94
N GLY A 66 2.70 -24.77 12.92
CA GLY A 66 1.64 -25.01 13.93
C GLY A 66 1.43 -23.83 14.89
N ILE A 67 2.48 -23.07 15.20
CA ILE A 67 2.37 -21.86 16.06
C ILE A 67 1.74 -20.71 15.32
N VAL A 68 2.03 -20.54 14.03
CA VAL A 68 1.41 -19.52 13.17
C VAL A 68 -0.08 -19.83 12.95
N GLU A 69 -0.46 -21.10 12.82
CA GLU A 69 -1.86 -21.51 12.67
C GLU A 69 -2.68 -21.35 13.96
N GLN A 70 -2.05 -21.50 15.15
CA GLN A 70 -2.73 -21.33 16.46
C GLN A 70 -2.77 -19.87 16.95
N GLN A 71 -1.92 -18.98 16.44
CA GLN A 71 -1.98 -17.56 16.79
C GLN A 71 -3.01 -16.78 15.94
N GLY A 72 -3.96 -17.49 15.30
CA GLY A 72 -4.99 -16.90 14.44
C GLY A 72 -4.34 -15.96 13.46
N THR A 73 -4.06 -16.46 12.27
CA THR A 73 -3.62 -15.73 11.09
C THR A 73 -3.35 -14.24 11.31
N GLN A 74 -2.34 -13.88 12.11
CA GLN A 74 -1.76 -12.56 12.02
C GLN A 74 -1.14 -12.49 10.64
N ASN A 75 -1.79 -11.77 9.75
CA ASN A 75 -1.21 -11.47 8.45
C ASN A 75 -0.09 -10.46 8.73
N PRO A 76 1.21 -10.84 8.61
CA PRO A 76 2.29 -9.92 8.91
C PRO A 76 2.31 -8.69 8.00
N GLU A 77 1.45 -8.65 6.96
CA GLU A 77 1.23 -7.49 6.11
C GLU A 77 0.68 -6.28 6.88
N GLU A 78 0.10 -6.48 8.06
CA GLU A 78 -0.69 -5.46 8.76
C GLU A 78 0.07 -4.77 9.90
N ASP A 79 1.12 -5.39 10.44
CA ASP A 79 1.79 -4.90 11.66
C ASP A 79 2.85 -3.82 11.42
N GLU A 80 3.12 -3.43 10.19
CA GLU A 80 4.11 -2.41 9.93
C GLU A 80 3.48 -1.13 9.43
N THR A 81 3.46 -0.14 10.29
CA THR A 81 3.27 1.25 9.87
C THR A 81 4.25 1.58 8.75
N THR A 82 3.73 2.05 7.64
CA THR A 82 4.47 2.50 6.45
C THR A 82 5.39 3.68 6.80
N CYS A 83 5.24 4.15 8.01
CA CYS A 83 5.87 5.33 8.56
C CYS A 83 7.38 5.17 8.69
N ARG A 84 8.09 6.13 8.30
CA ARG A 84 9.34 6.66 8.89
C ARG A 84 10.43 7.09 7.95
N THR A 85 10.40 6.84 6.64
CA THR A 85 11.66 7.00 5.90
C THR A 85 11.64 8.01 4.75
N LEU A 86 10.52 8.65 4.44
CA LEU A 86 10.38 9.40 3.19
C LEU A 86 10.18 10.89 3.42
N THR A 87 11.07 11.53 4.15
CA THR A 87 10.82 12.91 4.60
C THR A 87 11.55 14.01 3.86
N THR A 88 12.53 13.76 3.01
CA THR A 88 13.37 14.89 2.55
C THR A 88 13.75 14.93 1.07
N GLU A 89 13.64 13.87 0.29
CA GLU A 89 14.16 13.86 -1.09
C GLU A 89 13.21 13.18 -2.09
N ASP A 90 11.94 13.56 -2.07
CA ASP A 90 10.91 12.96 -2.91
C ASP A 90 10.79 13.60 -4.31
N LEU A 91 11.64 14.55 -4.64
CA LEU A 91 11.63 15.21 -5.95
C LEU A 91 12.50 14.43 -6.94
N ILE A 92 12.02 14.36 -8.18
CA ILE A 92 12.79 13.81 -9.29
C ILE A 92 14.01 14.71 -9.55
N SER A 93 15.18 14.12 -9.77
CA SER A 93 16.41 14.86 -10.02
C SER A 93 16.27 15.74 -11.26
N GLU A 94 16.74 16.97 -11.20
CA GLU A 94 16.75 17.90 -12.34
C GLU A 94 17.46 17.31 -13.58
N GLU A 95 18.43 16.42 -13.38
CA GLU A 95 19.14 15.71 -14.44
C GLU A 95 18.21 14.87 -15.34
N LEU A 96 17.04 14.44 -14.85
CA LEU A 96 16.05 13.69 -15.62
C LEU A 96 15.10 14.59 -16.43
N LEU A 97 15.10 15.89 -16.18
CA LEU A 97 14.20 16.81 -16.86
C LEU A 97 14.80 17.24 -18.19
N LEU A 98 14.05 17.03 -19.25
CA LEU A 98 14.40 17.58 -20.57
C LEU A 98 14.07 19.07 -20.63
N PRO A 99 14.91 19.88 -21.30
CA PRO A 99 14.60 21.29 -21.53
C PRO A 99 13.25 21.42 -22.22
N GLN A 100 12.34 22.24 -21.67
CA GLN A 100 11.07 22.56 -22.30
C GLN A 100 11.34 23.43 -23.53
N PRO A 101 10.66 23.22 -24.69
CA PRO A 101 10.64 24.20 -25.73
C PRO A 101 10.10 25.54 -25.20
N GLU A 102 10.76 26.65 -25.48
CA GLU A 102 10.30 27.99 -25.09
C GLU A 102 8.92 28.26 -25.69
N GLU A 103 7.86 27.90 -25.03
CA GLU A 103 6.51 28.38 -25.33
C GLU A 103 6.33 29.78 -24.74
N THR A 104 6.05 30.71 -25.63
CA THR A 104 5.73 32.12 -25.32
C THR A 104 4.66 32.17 -24.25
N GLN A 105 4.99 32.67 -23.07
CA GLN A 105 4.06 32.90 -21.98
C GLN A 105 2.93 33.81 -22.42
N GLN A 106 1.79 33.28 -22.75
CA GLN A 106 0.55 34.03 -22.79
C GLN A 106 0.08 34.25 -21.36
N THR A 107 0.32 35.46 -20.88
CA THR A 107 -0.16 35.98 -19.60
C THR A 107 -1.69 35.95 -19.59
N ALA A 108 -2.27 34.92 -18.97
CA ALA A 108 -3.70 34.90 -18.69
C ALA A 108 -3.98 35.84 -17.52
N LEU A 109 -4.75 36.88 -17.80
CA LEU A 109 -5.26 37.86 -16.83
C LEU A 109 -6.09 37.13 -15.78
N ILE A 110 -5.73 37.28 -14.51
CA ILE A 110 -6.44 36.81 -13.34
C ILE A 110 -7.70 37.65 -13.17
N PRO A 111 -8.91 37.09 -13.10
CA PRO A 111 -10.07 37.82 -12.62
C PRO A 111 -10.13 37.84 -11.09
N GLU A 112 -10.37 39.01 -10.55
CA GLU A 112 -10.49 39.34 -9.14
C GLU A 112 -11.66 38.59 -8.46
N SER A 113 -11.39 38.17 -7.22
CA SER A 113 -12.28 37.73 -6.13
C SER A 113 -13.77 37.54 -6.37
N VAL A 114 -14.25 36.32 -6.14
CA VAL A 114 -15.65 36.02 -5.82
C VAL A 114 -15.70 35.33 -4.46
N GLU A 115 -16.49 35.93 -3.55
CA GLU A 115 -16.73 35.44 -2.18
C GLU A 115 -17.31 34.03 -2.15
N ALA A 116 -16.77 33.22 -1.25
CA ALA A 116 -17.18 31.85 -1.01
C ALA A 116 -18.57 31.80 -0.34
N THR A 117 -19.55 31.31 -1.07
CA THR A 117 -20.77 30.78 -0.49
C THR A 117 -20.69 29.27 -0.44
N ALA A 118 -20.81 28.70 0.74
CA ALA A 118 -20.84 27.26 0.99
C ALA A 118 -22.06 26.61 0.29
N GLY A 119 -21.77 25.89 -0.77
CA GLY A 119 -22.74 25.07 -1.51
C GLY A 119 -22.00 24.38 -2.62
N THR A 120 -21.96 23.04 -2.59
CA THR A 120 -21.43 22.08 -3.56
C THR A 120 -21.08 22.66 -4.96
N ALA A 121 -20.03 23.45 -5.05
CA ALA A 121 -19.45 23.83 -6.31
C ALA A 121 -18.48 22.71 -6.73
N LEU A 122 -18.69 22.12 -7.91
CA LEU A 122 -17.67 21.39 -8.65
C LEU A 122 -16.40 22.24 -8.60
N SER A 123 -15.29 21.64 -8.19
CA SER A 123 -14.03 22.35 -7.97
C SER A 123 -13.66 23.14 -9.23
N ASN A 124 -13.10 24.36 -9.07
CA ASN A 124 -12.55 25.15 -10.17
C ASN A 124 -11.23 24.53 -10.71
N PHE A 125 -10.96 23.29 -10.38
CA PHE A 125 -9.80 22.57 -10.86
C PHE A 125 -9.84 22.40 -12.38
N ARG A 126 -8.70 22.61 -13.00
CA ARG A 126 -8.49 22.35 -14.44
C ARG A 126 -7.38 21.31 -14.58
N PRO A 127 -7.58 20.25 -15.37
CA PRO A 127 -6.52 19.31 -15.67
C PRO A 127 -5.26 20.05 -16.13
N ALA A 128 -4.11 19.74 -15.53
CA ALA A 128 -2.85 20.37 -15.91
C ALA A 128 -2.44 19.92 -17.33
N VAL A 129 -1.79 20.80 -18.06
CA VAL A 129 -0.99 20.39 -19.20
C VAL A 129 0.37 19.89 -18.72
N GLN A 130 1.08 19.14 -19.53
CA GLN A 130 2.41 18.64 -19.18
C GLN A 130 3.34 19.81 -18.81
N GLN A 131 3.90 19.76 -17.60
CA GLN A 131 4.75 20.81 -17.02
C GLN A 131 6.23 20.55 -17.30
N VAL A 132 6.62 19.27 -17.25
CA VAL A 132 7.99 18.82 -17.45
C VAL A 132 8.01 17.59 -18.35
N GLN A 133 9.11 17.34 -19.01
CA GLN A 133 9.33 16.10 -19.76
C GLN A 133 10.51 15.36 -19.14
N ILE A 134 10.27 14.08 -18.80
CA ILE A 134 11.27 13.22 -18.19
C ILE A 134 12.08 12.51 -19.29
N ASP A 135 13.40 12.54 -19.17
CA ASP A 135 14.29 11.80 -20.06
C ASP A 135 14.22 10.30 -19.80
N ARG A 136 13.37 9.62 -20.55
CA ARG A 136 13.16 8.18 -20.45
C ARG A 136 14.40 7.35 -20.80
N THR A 137 15.36 7.92 -21.53
CA THR A 137 16.60 7.21 -21.88
C THR A 137 17.50 7.03 -20.65
N GLN A 138 17.50 7.96 -19.74
CA GLN A 138 18.23 7.85 -18.47
C GLN A 138 17.58 6.87 -17.51
N LEU A 139 16.27 6.64 -17.61
CA LEU A 139 15.55 5.65 -16.79
C LEU A 139 15.87 4.20 -17.21
N ALA A 140 16.56 3.98 -18.32
CA ALA A 140 17.08 2.65 -18.68
C ALA A 140 18.17 2.18 -17.71
N ASP A 141 18.84 3.12 -17.01
CA ASP A 141 19.74 2.81 -15.91
C ASP A 141 18.93 2.50 -14.62
N TYR A 142 19.09 1.29 -14.11
CA TYR A 142 18.35 0.81 -12.94
C TYR A 142 18.54 1.70 -11.69
N GLU A 143 19.77 2.12 -11.41
CA GLU A 143 20.06 2.94 -10.22
C GLU A 143 19.39 4.32 -10.35
N THR A 144 19.38 4.89 -11.54
CA THR A 144 18.70 6.15 -11.84
C THR A 144 17.19 6.00 -11.70
N LEU A 145 16.61 4.92 -12.22
CA LEU A 145 15.19 4.62 -12.07
C LEU A 145 14.80 4.48 -10.60
N VAL A 146 15.51 3.66 -9.84
CA VAL A 146 15.22 3.42 -8.43
C VAL A 146 15.37 4.70 -7.61
N ARG A 147 16.48 5.41 -7.76
CA ARG A 147 16.75 6.64 -7.02
C ARG A 147 15.64 7.68 -7.15
N ASN A 148 15.06 7.81 -8.34
CA ASN A 148 14.08 8.86 -8.63
C ASN A 148 12.63 8.44 -8.40
N PHE A 149 12.31 7.15 -8.59
CA PHE A 149 10.92 6.70 -8.61
C PHE A 149 10.55 5.76 -7.47
N TYR A 150 11.50 5.12 -6.81
CA TYR A 150 11.21 4.08 -5.83
C TYR A 150 11.87 4.32 -4.47
N ALA A 151 11.14 3.96 -3.43
CA ALA A 151 11.63 3.75 -2.08
C ALA A 151 11.39 2.28 -1.73
N ILE A 152 12.47 1.54 -1.50
CA ILE A 152 12.40 0.09 -1.26
C ILE A 152 12.57 -0.18 0.23
N ASP A 153 11.58 -0.79 0.86
CA ASP A 153 11.64 -1.20 2.26
C ASP A 153 12.83 -2.13 2.53
N ALA A 154 13.44 -1.97 3.71
CA ALA A 154 14.66 -2.70 4.09
C ALA A 154 14.46 -4.22 4.11
N ASN A 155 13.22 -4.70 4.31
CA ASN A 155 12.90 -6.12 4.40
C ASN A 155 12.61 -6.76 3.05
N THR A 156 12.48 -5.98 1.97
CA THR A 156 12.23 -6.49 0.62
C THR A 156 13.36 -6.13 -0.36
N MET A 157 13.21 -6.56 -1.58
CA MET A 157 14.12 -6.25 -2.68
C MET A 157 13.40 -6.32 -4.02
N ALA A 158 13.73 -5.40 -4.90
CA ALA A 158 13.34 -5.44 -6.30
C ALA A 158 14.61 -5.31 -7.15
N GLY A 159 14.73 -6.12 -8.18
CA GLY A 159 15.88 -6.11 -9.08
C GLY A 159 15.56 -5.45 -10.43
N SER A 160 16.58 -5.31 -11.27
CA SER A 160 16.43 -4.78 -12.64
C SER A 160 15.60 -5.70 -13.55
N ASP A 161 15.36 -6.94 -13.14
CA ASP A 161 14.44 -7.88 -13.78
C ASP A 161 12.97 -7.49 -13.57
N GLN A 162 12.65 -6.86 -12.44
CA GLN A 162 11.32 -6.35 -12.09
C GLN A 162 11.15 -4.88 -12.45
N LEU A 163 12.14 -4.05 -12.10
CA LEU A 163 12.13 -2.62 -12.33
C LEU A 163 12.93 -2.27 -13.59
N SER A 164 12.31 -2.43 -14.75
CA SER A 164 12.83 -2.05 -16.06
C SER A 164 11.86 -1.10 -16.74
N VAL A 165 12.32 0.10 -17.09
CA VAL A 165 11.49 1.11 -17.74
C VAL A 165 10.83 0.58 -19.04
N GLU A 166 11.55 -0.26 -19.79
CA GLU A 166 11.02 -0.89 -21.00
C GLU A 166 9.81 -1.78 -20.70
N LYS A 167 9.91 -2.64 -19.67
CA LYS A 167 8.81 -3.50 -19.23
C LYS A 167 7.66 -2.68 -18.66
N LEU A 168 7.97 -1.74 -17.78
CA LEU A 168 6.97 -0.94 -17.06
C LEU A 168 6.16 -0.04 -18.02
N LEU A 169 6.78 0.52 -19.05
CA LEU A 169 6.09 1.31 -20.08
C LEU A 169 5.56 0.46 -21.23
N GLY A 170 6.05 -0.75 -21.43
CA GLY A 170 5.61 -1.66 -22.48
C GLY A 170 4.28 -2.34 -22.20
N MET A 171 3.80 -2.32 -20.95
CA MET A 171 2.49 -2.87 -20.60
C MET A 171 1.35 -1.91 -20.90
N ASP A 172 0.34 -2.42 -21.62
CA ASP A 172 -0.89 -1.67 -21.89
C ASP A 172 -1.76 -1.59 -20.64
N MET A 173 -1.91 -0.37 -20.11
CA MET A 173 -2.77 -0.07 -18.97
C MET A 173 -4.08 0.58 -19.38
N THR A 174 -4.39 0.64 -20.68
CA THR A 174 -5.65 1.21 -21.15
C THR A 174 -6.86 0.42 -20.68
N LEU A 175 -7.94 1.13 -20.41
CA LEU A 175 -9.19 0.55 -19.95
C LEU A 175 -10.27 0.68 -21.04
N PRO A 176 -10.82 -0.43 -21.55
CA PRO A 176 -11.94 -0.38 -22.48
C PRO A 176 -13.16 0.32 -21.86
N GLN A 177 -13.75 1.24 -22.61
CA GLN A 177 -14.94 1.99 -22.15
C GLN A 177 -16.26 1.22 -22.38
N GLU A 178 -16.21 0.03 -22.98
CA GLU A 178 -17.36 -0.78 -23.32
C GLU A 178 -17.98 -1.47 -22.11
N GLY A 179 -19.31 -1.74 -22.17
CA GLY A 179 -20.08 -2.43 -21.15
C GLY A 179 -20.78 -1.51 -20.14
N ASP A 180 -21.74 -2.07 -19.38
CA ASP A 180 -22.62 -1.31 -18.47
C ASP A 180 -22.25 -1.46 -16.98
N GLY A 181 -21.41 -2.43 -16.62
CA GLY A 181 -21.01 -2.71 -15.24
C GLY A 181 -19.90 -1.76 -14.73
N PRO A 182 -19.64 -1.74 -13.40
CA PRO A 182 -18.56 -0.95 -12.82
C PRO A 182 -17.21 -1.39 -13.38
N GLN A 183 -16.32 -0.40 -13.63
CA GLN A 183 -14.99 -0.60 -14.18
C GLN A 183 -13.90 -0.49 -13.12
N ILE A 184 -14.15 0.37 -12.12
CA ILE A 184 -13.22 0.72 -11.04
C ILE A 184 -13.88 0.38 -9.72
N LEU A 185 -13.16 -0.30 -8.85
CA LEU A 185 -13.50 -0.49 -7.44
C LEU A 185 -12.59 0.41 -6.59
N ILE A 186 -13.19 1.23 -5.75
CA ILE A 186 -12.49 1.91 -4.65
C ILE A 186 -12.94 1.26 -3.35
N TYR A 187 -12.00 0.91 -2.49
CA TYR A 187 -12.26 0.37 -1.16
C TYR A 187 -11.19 0.83 -0.18
N HIS A 188 -11.34 0.50 1.10
CA HIS A 188 -10.45 0.92 2.18
C HIS A 188 -10.19 -0.27 3.10
N THR A 189 -9.01 -0.86 3.04
CA THR A 189 -8.62 -1.88 4.03
C THR A 189 -8.61 -1.26 5.44
N HIS A 190 -8.20 0.01 5.54
CA HIS A 190 -8.20 0.79 6.77
C HIS A 190 -9.19 1.96 6.70
N SER A 191 -10.47 1.65 6.92
CA SER A 191 -11.58 2.62 6.85
C SER A 191 -11.58 3.66 7.98
N GLN A 192 -10.91 3.38 9.11
CA GLN A 192 -10.86 4.25 10.29
C GLN A 192 -9.76 5.33 10.20
N GLU A 193 -9.06 5.42 9.08
CA GLU A 193 -8.01 6.41 8.88
C GLU A 193 -8.58 7.83 8.80
N ALA A 194 -8.20 8.66 9.79
CA ALA A 194 -8.65 10.01 9.98
C ALA A 194 -7.56 11.04 9.69
N PHE A 195 -7.94 12.27 9.40
CA PHE A 195 -7.08 13.44 9.23
C PHE A 195 -7.12 14.36 10.47
N ALA A 196 -6.30 15.40 10.48
CA ALA A 196 -6.14 16.28 11.64
C ALA A 196 -7.44 16.94 12.11
N ASP A 197 -8.38 17.21 11.21
CA ASP A 197 -9.66 17.86 11.45
C ASP A 197 -10.88 16.96 11.23
N SER A 198 -10.66 15.64 11.11
CA SER A 198 -11.74 14.67 11.03
C SER A 198 -12.57 14.66 12.32
N VAL A 199 -13.88 14.44 12.17
CA VAL A 199 -14.79 14.29 13.30
C VAL A 199 -14.62 12.89 13.89
N PRO A 200 -14.24 12.77 15.16
CA PRO A 200 -14.02 11.46 15.78
C PRO A 200 -15.24 10.53 15.65
N GLY A 201 -15.00 9.33 15.09
CA GLY A 201 -16.05 8.32 14.90
C GLY A 201 -16.90 8.51 13.64
N ASP A 202 -16.67 9.53 12.84
CA ASP A 202 -17.33 9.73 11.56
C ASP A 202 -16.34 9.45 10.41
N VAL A 203 -16.38 8.22 9.88
CA VAL A 203 -15.51 7.76 8.78
C VAL A 203 -15.68 8.60 7.50
N ASN A 204 -16.83 9.28 7.33
CA ASN A 204 -17.06 10.13 6.16
C ASN A 204 -16.25 11.42 6.20
N THR A 205 -15.68 11.77 7.34
CA THR A 205 -14.71 12.87 7.47
C THR A 205 -13.25 12.39 7.44
N GLY A 206 -13.03 11.12 7.17
CA GLY A 206 -11.74 10.46 7.00
C GLY A 206 -11.52 10.00 5.56
N ILE A 207 -10.74 8.95 5.42
CA ILE A 207 -10.34 8.41 4.12
C ILE A 207 -11.54 7.91 3.28
N VAL A 208 -12.60 7.41 3.93
CA VAL A 208 -13.84 6.99 3.25
C VAL A 208 -14.51 8.17 2.53
N GLY A 209 -14.56 9.35 3.18
CA GLY A 209 -15.08 10.57 2.55
C GLY A 209 -14.23 11.05 1.38
N VAL A 210 -12.91 10.86 1.45
CA VAL A 210 -11.99 11.13 0.33
C VAL A 210 -12.26 10.15 -0.83
N GLY A 211 -12.50 8.87 -0.54
CA GLY A 211 -12.90 7.87 -1.52
C GLY A 211 -14.22 8.22 -2.22
N GLU A 212 -15.21 8.74 -1.50
CA GLU A 212 -16.45 9.23 -2.07
C GLU A 212 -16.23 10.43 -3.02
N CYS A 213 -15.36 11.36 -2.62
CA CYS A 213 -14.98 12.50 -3.46
C CYS A 213 -14.31 12.04 -4.77
N LEU A 214 -13.32 11.14 -4.67
CA LEU A 214 -12.64 10.55 -5.83
C LEU A 214 -13.62 9.81 -6.76
N THR A 215 -14.54 9.04 -6.18
CA THR A 215 -15.62 8.34 -6.91
C THR A 215 -16.46 9.31 -7.72
N LYS A 216 -16.88 10.41 -7.08
CA LYS A 216 -17.69 11.42 -7.73
C LYS A 216 -16.95 12.10 -8.89
N ILE A 217 -15.68 12.47 -8.71
CA ILE A 217 -14.86 13.08 -9.76
C ILE A 217 -14.69 12.14 -10.93
N LEU A 218 -14.30 10.87 -10.69
CA LEU A 218 -14.11 9.87 -11.73
C LEU A 218 -15.41 9.60 -12.51
N THR A 219 -16.55 9.64 -11.83
CA THR A 219 -17.85 9.37 -12.47
C THR A 219 -18.36 10.60 -13.22
N GLU A 220 -18.39 11.77 -12.60
CA GLU A 220 -19.03 12.96 -13.17
C GLU A 220 -18.16 13.70 -14.20
N GLN A 221 -16.82 13.73 -13.99
CA GLN A 221 -15.93 14.47 -14.87
C GLN A 221 -15.28 13.59 -15.95
N TYR A 222 -14.94 12.33 -15.60
CA TYR A 222 -14.21 11.42 -16.50
C TYR A 222 -15.08 10.30 -17.08
N GLY A 223 -16.32 10.11 -16.57
CA GLY A 223 -17.31 9.18 -17.12
C GLY A 223 -17.04 7.72 -16.78
N TYR A 224 -16.20 7.41 -15.80
CA TYR A 224 -15.99 6.04 -15.33
C TYR A 224 -17.15 5.55 -14.48
N ARG A 225 -17.42 4.26 -14.57
CA ARG A 225 -18.38 3.58 -13.69
C ARG A 225 -17.63 3.04 -12.49
N VAL A 226 -17.73 3.75 -11.37
CA VAL A 226 -17.02 3.44 -10.14
C VAL A 226 -17.95 2.81 -9.12
N LEU A 227 -17.51 1.73 -8.50
CA LEU A 227 -18.13 1.14 -7.32
C LEU A 227 -17.26 1.53 -6.13
N HIS A 228 -17.82 2.33 -5.20
CA HIS A 228 -17.17 2.66 -3.94
C HIS A 228 -17.69 1.73 -2.85
N HIS A 229 -16.81 0.87 -2.33
CA HIS A 229 -17.12 -0.05 -1.25
C HIS A 229 -16.67 0.52 0.09
N THR A 230 -17.62 0.78 0.97
CA THR A 230 -17.41 1.41 2.29
C THR A 230 -17.42 0.40 3.43
N GLY A 231 -17.05 -0.85 3.17
CA GLY A 231 -16.88 -1.88 4.21
C GLY A 231 -15.81 -1.46 5.22
N GLN A 232 -16.03 -1.82 6.49
CA GLN A 232 -15.15 -1.45 7.59
C GLN A 232 -14.48 -2.70 8.14
N TYR A 233 -13.14 -2.79 8.02
CA TYR A 233 -12.37 -3.99 8.33
C TYR A 233 -11.44 -3.83 9.54
N ASP A 234 -11.30 -2.61 10.05
CA ASP A 234 -10.35 -2.21 11.10
C ASP A 234 -11.01 -1.52 12.32
N VAL A 235 -12.32 -1.68 12.51
CA VAL A 235 -13.08 -1.02 13.61
C VAL A 235 -12.60 -1.47 14.99
N GLU A 236 -12.41 -2.77 15.18
CA GLU A 236 -11.99 -3.34 16.46
C GLU A 236 -10.46 -3.31 16.63
N THR A 237 -9.74 -3.61 15.56
CA THR A 237 -8.28 -3.63 15.50
C THR A 237 -7.83 -3.46 14.07
N ARG A 238 -6.69 -2.81 13.88
CA ARG A 238 -6.03 -2.68 12.58
C ARG A 238 -5.48 -4.03 12.11
N ASP A 239 -5.11 -4.91 13.04
CA ASP A 239 -4.58 -6.23 12.73
C ASP A 239 -5.55 -7.06 11.90
N ASN A 240 -5.04 -7.79 10.92
CA ASN A 240 -5.80 -8.66 10.02
C ASN A 240 -6.85 -7.94 9.12
N ALA A 241 -6.79 -6.62 8.95
CA ALA A 241 -7.72 -5.88 8.11
C ALA A 241 -7.69 -6.36 6.65
N TYR A 242 -6.50 -6.64 6.09
CA TYR A 242 -6.34 -7.22 4.75
C TYR A 242 -7.02 -8.58 4.61
N SER A 243 -6.84 -9.46 5.59
CA SER A 243 -7.47 -10.79 5.60
C SER A 243 -8.99 -10.70 5.78
N ARG A 244 -9.49 -9.69 6.51
CA ARG A 244 -10.93 -9.45 6.66
C ARG A 244 -11.55 -8.81 5.42
N ALA A 245 -10.83 -7.92 4.74
CA ALA A 245 -11.29 -7.28 3.52
C ALA A 245 -11.35 -8.24 2.32
N LEU A 246 -10.38 -9.15 2.23
CA LEU A 246 -10.19 -10.01 1.07
C LEU A 246 -11.46 -10.77 0.62
N PRO A 247 -12.19 -11.50 1.49
CA PRO A 247 -13.38 -12.24 1.05
C PRO A 247 -14.49 -11.33 0.51
N ALA A 248 -14.65 -10.12 1.09
CA ALA A 248 -15.65 -9.17 0.61
C ALA A 248 -15.28 -8.59 -0.75
N VAL A 249 -14.00 -8.25 -0.95
CA VAL A 249 -13.51 -7.76 -2.25
C VAL A 249 -13.61 -8.84 -3.31
N GLU A 250 -13.24 -10.09 -3.00
CA GLU A 250 -13.40 -11.23 -3.91
C GLU A 250 -14.87 -11.45 -4.33
N GLN A 251 -15.80 -11.33 -3.38
CA GLN A 251 -17.22 -11.42 -3.67
C GLN A 251 -17.67 -10.29 -4.61
N ILE A 252 -17.28 -9.04 -4.34
CA ILE A 252 -17.60 -7.89 -5.21
C ILE A 252 -17.08 -8.13 -6.62
N LEU A 253 -15.86 -8.65 -6.77
CA LEU A 253 -15.26 -8.93 -8.08
C LEU A 253 -15.94 -10.09 -8.81
N ALA A 254 -16.45 -11.08 -8.08
CA ALA A 254 -17.23 -12.18 -8.65
C ALA A 254 -18.61 -11.71 -9.14
N GLU A 255 -19.26 -10.81 -8.40
CA GLU A 255 -20.55 -10.21 -8.77
C GLU A 255 -20.40 -9.16 -9.88
N ASN A 256 -19.22 -8.53 -10.01
CA ASN A 256 -18.94 -7.47 -10.96
C ASN A 256 -17.67 -7.79 -11.79
N PRO A 257 -17.71 -8.76 -12.71
CA PRO A 257 -16.54 -9.17 -13.49
C PRO A 257 -16.00 -8.09 -14.45
N SER A 258 -16.75 -7.02 -14.67
CA SER A 258 -16.36 -5.84 -15.44
C SER A 258 -15.33 -4.96 -14.72
N ILE A 259 -15.13 -5.12 -13.40
CA ILE A 259 -14.13 -4.39 -12.64
C ILE A 259 -12.73 -4.86 -13.07
N GLN A 260 -11.95 -3.92 -13.60
CA GLN A 260 -10.57 -4.13 -14.07
C GLN A 260 -9.54 -3.31 -13.32
N VAL A 261 -9.98 -2.28 -12.60
CA VAL A 261 -9.12 -1.41 -11.76
C VAL A 261 -9.58 -1.52 -10.31
N ILE A 262 -8.63 -1.67 -9.40
CA ILE A 262 -8.89 -1.68 -7.96
C ILE A 262 -8.00 -0.63 -7.31
N ILE A 263 -8.59 0.21 -6.48
CA ILE A 263 -7.88 1.20 -5.67
C ILE A 263 -8.18 0.92 -4.20
N ASP A 264 -7.15 0.50 -3.46
CA ASP A 264 -7.18 0.50 -2.00
C ASP A 264 -6.66 1.85 -1.53
N LEU A 265 -7.59 2.70 -1.09
CA LEU A 265 -7.29 4.09 -0.78
C LEU A 265 -7.09 4.26 0.72
N HIS A 266 -5.89 4.71 1.08
CA HIS A 266 -5.38 4.92 2.43
C HIS A 266 -4.90 6.36 2.63
N ARG A 267 -4.58 6.71 3.86
CA ARG A 267 -3.66 7.79 4.21
C ARG A 267 -2.45 7.23 4.96
N ASP A 268 -1.29 7.83 4.73
CA ASP A 268 -0.04 7.41 5.39
C ASP A 268 -0.01 7.85 6.87
N GLU A 269 0.93 7.28 7.63
CA GLU A 269 1.28 7.73 8.97
C GLU A 269 2.73 8.22 8.98
N VAL A 270 2.93 9.49 9.30
CA VAL A 270 4.22 10.17 9.31
C VAL A 270 4.54 10.73 10.69
N ALA A 271 5.79 11.17 10.90
CA ALA A 271 6.18 11.86 12.13
C ALA A 271 5.26 13.07 12.39
N GLU A 272 5.01 13.35 13.67
CA GLU A 272 4.03 14.35 14.12
C GLU A 272 4.29 15.75 13.53
N GLU A 273 5.57 16.10 13.33
CA GLU A 273 5.99 17.35 12.72
C GLU A 273 5.94 17.39 11.19
N THR A 274 5.70 16.27 10.53
CA THR A 274 5.69 16.16 9.08
C THR A 274 4.30 16.44 8.53
N LYS A 275 4.20 17.38 7.57
CA LYS A 275 2.98 17.64 6.83
C LYS A 275 3.21 17.44 5.33
N LEU A 276 2.47 16.51 4.74
CA LEU A 276 2.56 16.18 3.33
C LEU A 276 1.64 17.08 2.51
N VAL A 277 2.10 18.29 2.17
CA VAL A 277 1.32 19.27 1.44
C VAL A 277 2.14 19.92 0.33
N THR A 278 1.48 20.25 -0.77
CA THR A 278 1.98 21.07 -1.88
C THR A 278 0.89 22.00 -2.34
N ASP A 279 1.22 22.96 -3.20
CA ASP A 279 0.22 23.83 -3.84
C ASP A 279 -0.10 23.33 -5.25
N ILE A 280 -1.36 23.10 -5.54
CA ILE A 280 -1.84 22.79 -6.89
C ILE A 280 -2.89 23.85 -7.27
N GLN A 281 -2.52 24.73 -8.17
CA GLN A 281 -3.38 25.80 -8.66
C GLN A 281 -3.93 26.72 -7.56
N GLY A 282 -3.09 27.07 -6.58
CA GLY A 282 -3.46 27.92 -5.45
C GLY A 282 -4.24 27.20 -4.34
N ARG A 283 -4.35 25.85 -4.40
CA ARG A 283 -5.04 25.05 -3.39
C ARG A 283 -4.02 24.19 -2.61
N PRO A 284 -3.99 24.29 -1.27
CA PRO A 284 -3.24 23.36 -0.45
C PRO A 284 -3.72 21.93 -0.73
N THR A 285 -2.82 21.08 -1.19
CA THR A 285 -3.16 19.75 -1.69
C THR A 285 -2.27 18.72 -1.01
N ALA A 286 -2.88 17.66 -0.45
CA ALA A 286 -2.14 16.59 0.18
C ALA A 286 -1.27 15.87 -0.86
N ARG A 287 0.00 15.64 -0.52
CA ARG A 287 0.90 14.81 -1.34
C ARG A 287 0.57 13.34 -1.09
N PHE A 288 0.65 12.53 -2.13
CA PHE A 288 0.37 11.11 -2.02
C PHE A 288 1.50 10.25 -2.60
N MET A 289 1.47 8.96 -2.34
CA MET A 289 2.35 7.99 -2.97
C MET A 289 1.58 6.77 -3.44
N PHE A 290 2.12 6.12 -4.46
CA PHE A 290 1.70 4.80 -4.87
C PHE A 290 2.53 3.76 -4.12
N PHE A 291 1.90 2.62 -3.85
CA PHE A 291 2.50 1.56 -3.06
C PHE A 291 2.34 0.23 -3.79
N ASN A 292 3.36 -0.62 -3.73
CA ASN A 292 3.30 -1.97 -4.28
C ASN A 292 3.80 -3.01 -3.28
N GLY A 293 3.00 -4.05 -3.09
CA GLY A 293 3.37 -5.26 -2.40
C GLY A 293 4.05 -6.25 -3.36
N LEU A 294 5.28 -6.66 -3.04
CA LEU A 294 6.10 -7.49 -3.92
C LEU A 294 5.94 -8.98 -3.71
N SER A 295 5.24 -9.42 -2.65
CA SER A 295 5.20 -10.84 -2.24
C SER A 295 6.60 -11.48 -2.18
N ARG A 296 7.58 -10.70 -1.72
CA ARG A 296 9.00 -11.07 -1.69
C ARG A 296 9.69 -10.41 -0.51
N THR A 297 10.45 -11.19 0.25
CA THR A 297 11.31 -10.68 1.31
C THR A 297 12.78 -10.83 0.96
N ARG A 298 13.62 -9.98 1.53
CA ARG A 298 15.08 -10.08 1.38
C ARG A 298 15.63 -11.37 1.99
N LYS A 299 14.97 -11.89 3.04
CA LYS A 299 15.40 -13.07 3.79
C LYS A 299 15.07 -14.38 3.07
N THR A 300 13.87 -14.49 2.50
CA THR A 300 13.34 -15.75 1.99
C THR A 300 13.14 -15.78 0.48
N GLY A 301 13.27 -14.65 -0.21
CA GLY A 301 12.85 -14.53 -1.61
C GLY A 301 11.34 -14.41 -1.74
N ASP A 302 10.77 -14.97 -2.79
CA ASP A 302 9.33 -14.95 -3.05
C ASP A 302 8.56 -15.66 -1.94
N ILE A 303 7.36 -15.13 -1.62
CA ILE A 303 6.49 -15.67 -0.59
C ILE A 303 5.43 -16.54 -1.29
N ASP A 304 5.66 -17.86 -1.37
CA ASP A 304 4.83 -18.79 -2.14
C ASP A 304 3.35 -18.76 -1.73
N TYR A 305 3.05 -18.65 -0.43
CA TYR A 305 1.67 -18.61 0.07
C TYR A 305 0.96 -17.27 -0.15
N LEU A 306 1.70 -16.24 -0.58
CA LEU A 306 1.18 -14.93 -0.98
C LEU A 306 1.50 -14.64 -2.46
N ALA A 307 1.50 -15.64 -3.32
CA ALA A 307 1.80 -15.45 -4.74
C ALA A 307 0.94 -14.33 -5.35
N ASN A 308 1.57 -13.49 -6.17
CA ASN A 308 0.91 -12.42 -6.91
C ASN A 308 1.22 -12.54 -8.41
N GLU A 309 0.33 -13.16 -9.16
CA GLU A 309 0.45 -13.31 -10.62
C GLU A 309 0.36 -11.97 -11.36
N ASN A 310 -0.19 -10.94 -10.71
CA ASN A 310 -0.36 -9.61 -11.26
C ASN A 310 0.76 -8.63 -10.89
N GLN A 311 1.82 -9.08 -10.21
CA GLN A 311 2.88 -8.21 -9.67
C GLN A 311 3.51 -7.31 -10.73
N GLU A 312 3.88 -7.84 -11.89
CA GLU A 312 4.49 -7.06 -12.97
C GLU A 312 3.54 -5.99 -13.51
N ALA A 313 2.26 -6.33 -13.64
CA ALA A 313 1.23 -5.39 -14.09
C ALA A 313 0.93 -4.30 -13.04
N ASN A 314 0.89 -4.67 -11.75
CA ASN A 314 0.73 -3.68 -10.67
C ASN A 314 1.90 -2.70 -10.64
N LEU A 315 3.14 -3.19 -10.80
CA LEU A 315 4.34 -2.32 -10.88
C LEU A 315 4.30 -1.40 -12.11
N ALA A 316 3.87 -1.92 -13.26
CA ALA A 316 3.72 -1.12 -14.47
C ALA A 316 2.65 -0.04 -14.29
N PHE A 317 1.52 -0.38 -13.67
CA PHE A 317 0.43 0.55 -13.43
C PHE A 317 0.86 1.69 -12.50
N SER A 318 1.44 1.36 -11.35
CA SER A 318 1.93 2.38 -10.42
C SER A 318 3.04 3.25 -11.01
N PHE A 319 3.94 2.67 -11.83
CA PHE A 319 5.00 3.43 -12.49
C PHE A 319 4.44 4.40 -13.55
N GLN A 320 3.50 3.97 -14.37
CA GLN A 320 2.86 4.85 -15.37
C GLN A 320 2.09 5.99 -14.70
N MET A 321 1.37 5.70 -13.59
CA MET A 321 0.74 6.72 -12.76
C MET A 321 1.76 7.72 -12.21
N GLN A 322 2.86 7.22 -11.64
CA GLN A 322 3.93 8.04 -11.07
C GLN A 322 4.61 8.93 -12.13
N LEU A 323 4.85 8.38 -13.33
CA LEU A 323 5.47 9.13 -14.42
C LEU A 323 4.57 10.28 -14.87
N LYS A 324 3.26 10.03 -15.05
CA LYS A 324 2.29 11.08 -15.36
C LYS A 324 2.18 12.11 -14.25
N ALA A 325 2.16 11.68 -12.99
CA ALA A 325 2.17 12.61 -11.86
C ALA A 325 3.40 13.52 -11.89
N ALA A 326 4.57 12.97 -12.16
CA ALA A 326 5.81 13.71 -12.22
C ALA A 326 5.87 14.69 -13.40
N GLU A 327 5.32 14.32 -14.55
CA GLU A 327 5.30 15.15 -15.75
C GLU A 327 4.25 16.27 -15.70
N TYR A 328 3.09 16.05 -15.07
CA TYR A 328 1.96 16.98 -15.07
C TYR A 328 1.78 17.75 -13.76
N TYR A 329 2.19 17.16 -12.64
CA TYR A 329 2.05 17.72 -11.28
C TYR A 329 3.36 17.54 -10.48
N PRO A 330 4.47 18.15 -10.93
CA PRO A 330 5.76 17.99 -10.26
C PRO A 330 5.65 18.36 -8.77
N GLY A 331 6.17 17.51 -7.91
CA GLY A 331 6.13 17.69 -6.45
C GLY A 331 4.85 17.23 -5.75
N LEU A 332 3.84 16.75 -6.49
CA LEU A 332 2.60 16.24 -5.89
C LEU A 332 2.78 14.85 -5.29
N THR A 333 3.49 13.96 -5.99
CA THR A 333 3.68 12.58 -5.51
C THR A 333 5.03 12.41 -4.82
N ARG A 334 5.05 11.46 -3.90
CA ARG A 334 6.26 10.88 -3.32
C ARG A 334 6.67 9.67 -4.16
N ARG A 335 7.87 9.14 -3.96
CA ARG A 335 8.33 7.93 -4.67
C ARG A 335 7.43 6.75 -4.37
N ILE A 336 7.28 5.84 -5.33
CA ILE A 336 6.54 4.59 -5.16
C ILE A 336 7.21 3.79 -4.03
N TYR A 337 6.43 3.38 -3.03
CA TYR A 337 6.93 2.57 -1.93
C TYR A 337 6.75 1.08 -2.23
N LEU A 338 7.83 0.32 -2.10
CA LEU A 338 7.84 -1.12 -2.33
C LEU A 338 8.00 -1.87 -1.01
N LYS A 339 7.07 -2.75 -0.69
CA LYS A 339 7.05 -3.54 0.54
C LYS A 339 6.93 -5.04 0.27
N GLY A 340 7.28 -5.86 1.26
CA GLY A 340 7.51 -7.29 1.06
C GLY A 340 6.27 -8.15 0.91
N TYR A 341 5.13 -7.77 1.50
CA TYR A 341 3.92 -8.58 1.45
C TYR A 341 3.02 -8.23 0.24
N ARG A 342 1.86 -8.86 0.12
CA ARG A 342 1.00 -8.83 -1.08
C ARG A 342 -0.04 -7.71 -1.07
N TYR A 343 -0.57 -7.33 0.08
CA TYR A 343 -1.57 -6.26 0.25
C TYR A 343 -2.78 -6.39 -0.70
N ASN A 344 -3.30 -7.60 -0.86
CA ASN A 344 -4.42 -7.95 -1.77
C ASN A 344 -4.24 -7.52 -3.24
N MET A 345 -3.03 -7.11 -3.64
CA MET A 345 -2.76 -6.62 -5.00
C MET A 345 -2.82 -7.71 -6.09
N HIS A 346 -2.93 -8.98 -5.71
CA HIS A 346 -3.09 -10.11 -6.66
C HIS A 346 -4.46 -10.15 -7.34
N LEU A 347 -5.42 -9.36 -6.88
CA LEU A 347 -6.81 -9.45 -7.32
C LEU A 347 -7.02 -9.02 -8.77
N ARG A 348 -6.29 -8.04 -9.27
CA ARG A 348 -6.35 -7.58 -10.67
C ARG A 348 -5.00 -7.02 -11.14
N PRO A 349 -4.73 -7.03 -12.46
CA PRO A 349 -3.52 -6.43 -13.03
C PRO A 349 -3.38 -4.93 -12.75
N ARG A 350 -4.49 -4.19 -12.65
CA ARG A 350 -4.52 -2.75 -12.34
C ARG A 350 -5.00 -2.54 -10.91
N THR A 351 -4.31 -3.16 -9.94
CA THR A 351 -4.51 -2.89 -8.52
C THR A 351 -3.49 -1.86 -8.05
N LEU A 352 -3.96 -0.84 -7.36
CA LEU A 352 -3.18 0.27 -6.84
C LEU A 352 -3.54 0.50 -5.38
N LEU A 353 -2.55 0.54 -4.51
CA LEU A 353 -2.69 1.09 -3.18
C LEU A 353 -2.18 2.53 -3.20
N VAL A 354 -2.96 3.45 -2.68
CA VAL A 354 -2.64 4.88 -2.67
C VAL A 354 -2.65 5.39 -1.24
N GLU A 355 -1.52 5.90 -0.79
CA GLU A 355 -1.38 6.63 0.48
C GLU A 355 -1.58 8.12 0.22
N LEU A 356 -2.80 8.62 0.44
CA LEU A 356 -3.20 9.99 0.11
C LEU A 356 -3.12 10.89 1.33
N GLY A 357 -2.05 11.70 1.40
CA GLY A 357 -1.74 12.50 2.57
C GLY A 357 -1.31 11.65 3.76
N ALA A 358 -1.44 12.21 4.96
CA ALA A 358 -1.15 11.57 6.22
C ALA A 358 -2.07 12.12 7.32
N GLN A 359 -1.99 11.57 8.54
CA GLN A 359 -2.80 11.99 9.69
C GLN A 359 -2.68 13.48 10.05
N ASN A 360 -1.61 14.16 9.61
CA ASN A 360 -1.36 15.58 9.86
C ASN A 360 -1.94 16.51 8.78
N ASN A 361 -2.47 15.95 7.69
CA ASN A 361 -3.19 16.71 6.68
C ASN A 361 -4.63 17.03 7.14
N THR A 362 -5.23 18.05 6.57
CA THR A 362 -6.65 18.32 6.71
C THR A 362 -7.47 17.52 5.69
N VAL A 363 -8.75 17.33 5.98
CA VAL A 363 -9.71 16.72 5.04
C VAL A 363 -9.76 17.50 3.72
N GLU A 364 -9.73 18.84 3.79
CA GLU A 364 -9.70 19.71 2.60
C GLU A 364 -8.47 19.46 1.73
N GLU A 365 -7.28 19.37 2.33
CA GLU A 365 -6.04 19.04 1.61
C GLU A 365 -6.11 17.66 0.91
N ALA A 366 -6.72 16.67 1.57
CA ALA A 366 -6.92 15.34 1.01
C ALA A 366 -7.96 15.35 -0.13
N ILE A 367 -9.07 16.04 0.02
CA ILE A 367 -10.08 16.22 -1.02
C ILE A 367 -9.48 16.94 -2.24
N ASN A 368 -8.64 17.95 -2.04
CA ASN A 368 -7.98 18.67 -3.14
C ASN A 368 -7.06 17.76 -3.95
N ALA A 369 -6.52 16.68 -3.37
CA ALA A 369 -5.68 15.72 -4.07
C ALA A 369 -6.48 14.75 -4.97
N CYS A 370 -7.79 14.62 -4.79
CA CYS A 370 -8.63 13.75 -5.62
C CYS A 370 -8.68 14.22 -7.09
N ASP A 371 -8.70 15.52 -7.33
CA ASP A 371 -8.75 16.08 -8.69
C ASP A 371 -7.51 15.68 -9.53
N PRO A 372 -6.27 15.97 -9.11
CA PRO A 372 -5.09 15.57 -9.86
C PRO A 372 -4.91 14.04 -9.90
N LEU A 373 -5.27 13.30 -8.84
CA LEU A 373 -5.22 11.83 -8.86
C LEU A 373 -6.17 11.27 -9.93
N ALA A 374 -7.39 11.77 -10.01
CA ALA A 374 -8.36 11.35 -11.03
C ALA A 374 -7.87 11.66 -12.44
N HIS A 375 -7.26 12.84 -12.67
CA HIS A 375 -6.70 13.20 -13.97
C HIS A 375 -5.53 12.30 -14.37
N ILE A 376 -4.61 12.02 -13.45
CA ILE A 376 -3.49 11.10 -13.69
C ILE A 376 -4.01 9.69 -14.06
N LEU A 377 -5.01 9.21 -13.32
CA LEU A 377 -5.65 7.92 -13.59
C LEU A 377 -6.30 7.91 -14.98
N ASP A 378 -7.04 8.94 -15.35
CA ASP A 378 -7.69 9.08 -16.65
C ASP A 378 -6.69 9.00 -17.80
N MET A 379 -5.58 9.75 -17.72
CA MET A 379 -4.51 9.71 -18.73
C MET A 379 -3.94 8.31 -18.91
N VAL A 380 -3.63 7.61 -17.83
CA VAL A 380 -3.07 6.25 -17.93
C VAL A 380 -4.10 5.27 -18.49
N LEU A 381 -5.36 5.34 -18.05
CA LEU A 381 -6.41 4.45 -18.51
C LEU A 381 -6.88 4.74 -19.95
N LYS A 382 -6.55 5.90 -20.49
CA LYS A 382 -6.76 6.26 -21.92
C LYS A 382 -5.53 6.03 -22.78
N GLY A 383 -4.36 5.80 -22.20
CA GLY A 383 -3.09 5.63 -22.93
C GLY A 383 -2.53 6.95 -23.48
N GLU A 384 -2.80 8.06 -22.79
CA GLU A 384 -2.35 9.40 -23.17
C GLU A 384 -0.88 9.67 -22.80
#